data_54def2d027e647869537b9c2376bf1da
#
_entry.id   54def2d027e647869537b9c2376bf1da
#
_cell.length_a   1.000
_cell.length_b   1.000
_cell.length_c   1.000
_cell.angle_alpha   90.00
_cell.angle_beta   90.00
_cell.angle_gamma   90.00
#
_symmetry.space_group_name_H-M   'P 1'
#
loop_
_entity.id
_entity.type
_entity.pdbx_description
1 polymer ?
#
loop_
_entity_poly.entity_id
_entity_poly.type
_entity_poly.pdbx_seq_one_letter_code
_entity_poly.pdbx_strand_id
1 'polypeptide(L)'
;FTSLHQIARSLHIRLRRDRPKKRCQTKGISFANVLHTAVFLVLGGANLATAQIITQDDYIPVNADQARIGQLLFYDKILSGNKNISCGTCHHHDHAGGDGLSLGIGEGGVGVGPDRTAGTGPDAIRKRIPRNAPSLWNLGHNSIDVLFHDGRLTQSDTYGNGFDSPAEEWLPQGLDNLIAAQALFPLIAQFEMAGNPRENEIAG
;
A
#
# COMPACT_ATOMS: atom_id res chain seq x y z
N PHE A 1 38.23 -28.60 -7.06
CA PHE A 1 37.48 -29.70 -6.42
C PHE A 1 38.25 -30.23 -5.21
N THR A 2 38.42 -29.44 -4.15
CA THR A 2 38.94 -29.91 -2.84
C THR A 2 38.78 -28.77 -1.83
N SER A 3 37.58 -28.48 -1.36
CA SER A 3 37.41 -27.52 -0.28
C SER A 3 36.10 -27.66 0.56
N LEU A 4 35.33 -28.69 0.38
CA LEU A 4 34.08 -28.89 1.12
C LEU A 4 34.15 -30.05 2.17
N HIS A 5 35.26 -30.81 2.22
CA HIS A 5 35.41 -31.92 3.14
C HIS A 5 36.17 -31.60 4.45
N GLN A 6 36.77 -30.41 4.56
CA GLN A 6 37.50 -30.03 5.77
C GLN A 6 36.67 -29.23 6.79
N ILE A 7 35.53 -28.69 6.41
CA ILE A 7 34.66 -27.93 7.32
C ILE A 7 33.75 -28.83 8.16
N ALA A 8 33.46 -30.04 7.70
CA ALA A 8 32.58 -30.99 8.39
C ALA A 8 33.20 -31.74 9.58
N ARG A 9 34.52 -31.72 9.75
CA ARG A 9 35.21 -32.43 10.84
C ARG A 9 35.51 -31.59 12.09
N SER A 10 35.31 -30.28 12.05
CA SER A 10 35.59 -29.38 13.17
C SER A 10 34.38 -29.11 14.09
N LEU A 11 33.17 -29.56 13.73
CA LEU A 11 31.93 -29.27 14.46
C LEU A 11 31.41 -30.44 15.33
N HIS A 12 32.14 -31.57 15.42
CA HIS A 12 31.65 -32.78 16.11
C HIS A 12 32.31 -33.08 17.46
N ILE A 13 33.19 -32.23 17.98
CA ILE A 13 33.90 -32.49 19.28
C ILE A 13 33.80 -31.27 20.19
N ARG A 14 32.61 -30.89 20.63
CA ARG A 14 32.41 -30.04 21.82
C ARG A 14 30.96 -30.00 22.32
N LEU A 15 30.37 -31.16 22.56
CA LEU A 15 29.12 -31.24 23.31
C LEU A 15 29.15 -32.40 24.31
N ARG A 16 30.07 -32.33 25.23
CA ARG A 16 29.97 -33.06 26.52
C ARG A 16 30.80 -32.32 27.56
N ARG A 17 30.15 -31.46 28.36
CA ARG A 17 30.56 -31.15 29.72
C ARG A 17 29.40 -30.50 30.47
N ASP A 18 28.84 -31.29 31.38
CA ASP A 18 28.37 -30.96 32.72
C ASP A 18 27.46 -29.72 32.87
N ARG A 19 26.15 -29.98 32.82
CA ARG A 19 25.20 -29.08 33.44
C ARG A 19 25.05 -29.48 34.92
N PRO A 20 25.33 -28.62 35.89
CA PRO A 20 25.02 -28.87 37.28
C PRO A 20 23.48 -28.92 37.43
N LYS A 21 22.98 -29.99 38.05
CA LYS A 21 21.59 -30.14 38.47
C LYS A 21 21.26 -29.02 39.47
N LYS A 22 20.64 -27.94 39.01
CA LYS A 22 20.02 -26.96 39.90
C LYS A 22 18.80 -27.61 40.55
N ARG A 23 18.95 -27.87 41.86
CA ARG A 23 17.88 -28.32 42.75
C ARG A 23 16.78 -27.24 42.71
N CYS A 24 15.62 -27.57 42.19
CA CYS A 24 14.43 -26.71 42.20
C CYS A 24 14.00 -26.56 43.67
N GLN A 25 14.37 -25.44 44.30
CA GLN A 25 13.77 -25.05 45.57
C GLN A 25 12.43 -24.42 45.26
N THR A 26 11.36 -25.16 45.50
CA THR A 26 10.00 -24.62 45.56
C THR A 26 9.94 -23.72 46.81
N LYS A 27 10.18 -22.40 46.62
CA LYS A 27 9.78 -21.42 47.62
C LYS A 27 8.25 -21.40 47.61
N GLY A 28 7.68 -21.86 48.74
CA GLY A 28 6.24 -21.79 48.95
C GLY A 28 5.77 -20.35 48.73
N ILE A 29 4.89 -20.16 47.76
CA ILE A 29 4.23 -18.85 47.52
C ILE A 29 3.26 -18.66 48.70
N SER A 30 3.50 -17.68 49.55
CA SER A 30 2.59 -17.33 50.63
C SER A 30 1.24 -16.89 50.06
N PHE A 31 0.15 -17.46 50.57
CA PHE A 31 -1.22 -17.10 50.16
C PHE A 31 -1.51 -15.60 50.23
N ALA A 32 -0.84 -14.86 51.10
CA ALA A 32 -0.95 -13.41 51.18
C ALA A 32 -0.45 -12.71 49.92
N ASN A 33 0.62 -13.19 49.29
CA ASN A 33 1.18 -12.59 48.07
C ASN A 33 0.31 -12.88 46.82
N VAL A 34 -0.39 -14.04 46.80
CA VAL A 34 -1.31 -14.38 45.69
C VAL A 34 -2.53 -13.46 45.70
N LEU A 35 -3.03 -13.15 46.92
CA LEU A 35 -4.21 -12.28 47.02
C LEU A 35 -3.90 -10.81 46.61
N HIS A 36 -2.70 -10.30 46.95
CA HIS A 36 -2.27 -8.97 46.54
C HIS A 36 -2.03 -8.88 45.03
N THR A 37 -1.48 -9.92 44.41
CA THR A 37 -1.27 -9.94 42.96
C THR A 37 -2.59 -10.04 42.18
N ALA A 38 -3.56 -10.81 42.72
CA ALA A 38 -4.89 -10.91 42.12
C ALA A 38 -5.68 -9.57 42.20
N VAL A 39 -5.56 -8.85 43.34
CA VAL A 39 -6.22 -7.54 43.50
C VAL A 39 -5.59 -6.48 42.59
N PHE A 40 -4.27 -6.50 42.38
CA PHE A 40 -3.61 -5.60 41.43
C PHE A 40 -4.00 -5.89 39.95
N LEU A 41 -4.22 -7.15 39.61
CA LEU A 41 -4.69 -7.54 38.26
C LEU A 41 -6.15 -7.15 38.00
N VAL A 42 -6.98 -7.08 39.03
CA VAL A 42 -8.39 -6.66 38.90
C VAL A 42 -8.55 -5.13 38.93
N LEU A 43 -7.62 -4.41 39.62
CA LEU A 43 -7.60 -2.95 39.66
C LEU A 43 -6.69 -2.32 38.59
N GLY A 44 -5.83 -3.09 37.93
CA GLY A 44 -5.05 -2.71 36.75
C GLY A 44 -6.03 -2.58 35.58
N GLY A 45 -6.49 -1.37 35.36
CA GLY A 45 -7.56 -0.93 34.49
C GLY A 45 -7.79 -1.84 33.29
N ALA A 46 -8.97 -2.38 33.20
CA ALA A 46 -9.52 -2.73 31.91
C ALA A 46 -9.54 -1.44 31.08
N ASN A 47 -8.47 -1.20 30.31
CA ASN A 47 -8.57 -0.33 29.15
C ASN A 47 -9.60 -1.02 28.26
N LEU A 48 -10.85 -0.68 28.48
CA LEU A 48 -11.90 -0.96 27.50
C LEU A 48 -11.41 -0.23 26.25
N ALA A 49 -10.79 -0.94 25.35
CA ALA A 49 -10.58 -0.46 24.00
C ALA A 49 -12.00 -0.15 23.48
N THR A 50 -12.41 1.10 23.60
CA THR A 50 -13.61 1.57 22.95
C THR A 50 -13.35 1.44 21.47
N ALA A 51 -14.00 0.47 20.82
CA ALA A 51 -13.98 0.37 19.38
C ALA A 51 -14.56 1.70 18.85
N GLN A 52 -13.72 2.49 18.21
CA GLN A 52 -14.16 3.71 17.57
C GLN A 52 -14.99 3.31 16.35
N ILE A 53 -16.25 3.70 16.34
CA ILE A 53 -17.12 3.50 15.18
C ILE A 53 -16.74 4.56 14.17
N ILE A 54 -16.30 4.14 12.99
CA ILE A 54 -16.04 5.04 11.86
C ILE A 54 -17.36 5.57 11.35
N THR A 55 -17.47 6.88 11.23
CA THR A 55 -18.66 7.60 10.78
C THR A 55 -18.34 8.38 9.50
N GLN A 56 -19.36 9.00 8.89
CA GLN A 56 -19.17 9.86 7.73
C GLN A 56 -18.29 11.08 8.02
N ASP A 57 -18.28 11.56 9.27
CA ASP A 57 -17.50 12.72 9.70
C ASP A 57 -15.98 12.44 9.74
N ASP A 58 -15.60 11.16 9.71
CA ASP A 58 -14.20 10.74 9.64
C ASP A 58 -13.61 10.81 8.21
N TYR A 59 -14.44 11.20 7.22
CA TYR A 59 -14.04 11.28 5.83
C TYR A 59 -14.07 12.70 5.28
N ILE A 60 -13.22 12.94 4.27
CA ILE A 60 -13.19 14.20 3.52
C ILE A 60 -14.57 14.46 2.91
N PRO A 61 -15.13 15.68 3.06
CA PRO A 61 -16.39 16.06 2.42
C PRO A 61 -16.30 15.89 0.89
N VAL A 62 -17.35 15.32 0.30
CA VAL A 62 -17.39 15.03 -1.15
C VAL A 62 -18.38 15.98 -1.83
N ASN A 63 -17.94 16.67 -2.88
CA ASN A 63 -18.81 17.32 -3.83
C ASN A 63 -19.45 16.26 -4.76
N ALA A 64 -20.74 16.06 -4.65
CA ALA A 64 -21.45 14.98 -5.35
C ALA A 64 -21.36 15.10 -6.88
N ASP A 65 -21.39 16.33 -7.43
CA ASP A 65 -21.33 16.56 -8.87
C ASP A 65 -19.91 16.26 -9.41
N GLN A 66 -18.89 16.72 -8.71
CA GLN A 66 -17.49 16.38 -9.03
C GLN A 66 -17.24 14.87 -8.92
N ALA A 67 -17.75 14.22 -7.89
CA ALA A 67 -17.63 12.78 -7.70
C ALA A 67 -18.27 11.99 -8.84
N ARG A 68 -19.44 12.45 -9.35
CA ARG A 68 -20.10 11.83 -10.51
C ARG A 68 -19.26 11.95 -11.79
N ILE A 69 -18.67 13.11 -12.04
CA ILE A 69 -17.75 13.30 -13.18
C ILE A 69 -16.51 12.42 -12.99
N GLY A 70 -15.93 12.40 -11.79
CA GLY A 70 -14.81 11.54 -11.46
C GLY A 70 -15.11 10.06 -11.66
N GLN A 71 -16.31 9.60 -11.31
CA GLN A 71 -16.76 8.23 -11.57
C GLN A 71 -16.79 7.89 -13.07
N LEU A 72 -17.26 8.80 -13.90
CA LEU A 72 -17.26 8.61 -15.36
C LEU A 72 -15.82 8.52 -15.89
N LEU A 73 -14.96 9.45 -15.51
CA LEU A 73 -13.55 9.47 -15.90
C LEU A 73 -12.78 8.23 -15.40
N PHE A 74 -13.12 7.71 -14.23
CA PHE A 74 -12.48 6.53 -13.63
C PHE A 74 -12.64 5.27 -14.51
N TYR A 75 -13.74 5.18 -15.26
CA TYR A 75 -14.00 4.07 -16.18
C TYR A 75 -13.80 4.44 -17.65
N ASP A 76 -13.52 5.70 -17.96
CA ASP A 76 -13.26 6.14 -19.34
C ASP A 76 -11.82 5.81 -19.74
N LYS A 77 -11.65 5.23 -20.90
CA LYS A 77 -10.36 4.85 -21.46
C LYS A 77 -9.64 5.99 -22.19
N ILE A 78 -10.31 7.13 -22.37
CA ILE A 78 -9.74 8.29 -23.07
C ILE A 78 -8.48 8.83 -22.40
N LEU A 79 -8.33 8.58 -21.09
CA LEU A 79 -7.19 9.01 -20.28
C LEU A 79 -5.93 8.17 -20.49
N SER A 80 -5.99 7.07 -21.24
CA SER A 80 -4.82 6.22 -21.51
C SER A 80 -4.29 6.40 -22.93
N GLY A 81 -3.03 6.07 -23.16
CA GLY A 81 -2.31 6.29 -24.42
C GLY A 81 -3.04 5.73 -25.62
N ASN A 82 -3.16 4.43 -25.72
CA ASN A 82 -3.86 3.76 -26.82
C ASN A 82 -5.36 3.52 -26.54
N LYS A 83 -5.94 4.19 -25.54
CA LYS A 83 -7.36 4.14 -25.18
C LYS A 83 -7.87 2.72 -24.87
N ASN A 84 -7.02 1.87 -24.30
CA ASN A 84 -7.37 0.49 -24.00
C ASN A 84 -7.63 0.21 -22.51
N ILE A 85 -7.18 1.08 -21.61
CA ILE A 85 -7.37 0.94 -20.15
C ILE A 85 -7.98 2.20 -19.53
N SER A 86 -8.51 2.03 -18.33
CA SER A 86 -8.98 3.11 -17.45
C SER A 86 -8.45 2.87 -16.04
N CYS A 87 -8.67 3.80 -15.12
CA CYS A 87 -8.34 3.60 -13.69
C CYS A 87 -8.98 2.31 -13.17
N GLY A 88 -10.26 2.07 -13.49
CA GLY A 88 -11.01 0.87 -13.11
C GLY A 88 -10.46 -0.44 -13.69
N THR A 89 -9.56 -0.40 -14.65
CA THR A 89 -8.91 -1.61 -15.18
C THR A 89 -7.91 -2.19 -14.17
N CYS A 90 -7.15 -1.33 -13.48
CA CYS A 90 -6.17 -1.72 -12.46
C CYS A 90 -6.74 -1.62 -11.04
N HIS A 91 -7.77 -0.78 -10.84
CA HIS A 91 -8.45 -0.60 -9.57
C HIS A 91 -9.88 -1.13 -9.64
N HIS A 92 -10.02 -2.43 -9.96
CA HIS A 92 -11.31 -3.03 -10.22
C HIS A 92 -12.07 -3.34 -8.92
N HIS A 93 -13.36 -3.02 -8.90
CA HIS A 93 -14.20 -3.20 -7.72
C HIS A 93 -14.33 -4.67 -7.28
N ASP A 94 -14.35 -5.63 -8.21
CA ASP A 94 -14.40 -7.07 -7.89
C ASP A 94 -13.09 -7.60 -7.27
N HIS A 95 -12.02 -6.80 -7.32
CA HIS A 95 -10.71 -7.12 -6.74
C HIS A 95 -10.34 -6.16 -5.60
N ALA A 96 -11.34 -5.75 -4.84
CA ALA A 96 -11.15 -4.83 -3.70
C ALA A 96 -10.44 -3.50 -4.07
N GLY A 97 -10.66 -3.00 -5.28
CA GLY A 97 -10.05 -1.77 -5.78
C GLY A 97 -8.57 -1.92 -6.20
N GLY A 98 -8.12 -3.14 -6.42
CA GLY A 98 -6.81 -3.48 -6.98
C GLY A 98 -6.94 -4.31 -8.26
N ASP A 99 -5.85 -4.95 -8.71
CA ASP A 99 -5.83 -5.81 -9.89
C ASP A 99 -5.57 -7.31 -9.59
N GLY A 100 -5.30 -7.66 -8.34
CA GLY A 100 -4.99 -9.02 -7.92
C GLY A 100 -3.63 -9.55 -8.42
N LEU A 101 -2.78 -8.69 -9.00
CA LEU A 101 -1.45 -9.02 -9.52
C LEU A 101 -0.37 -8.49 -8.56
N SER A 102 0.70 -9.26 -8.35
CA SER A 102 1.85 -8.80 -7.56
C SER A 102 2.58 -7.63 -8.21
N LEU A 103 2.61 -7.61 -9.54
CA LEU A 103 3.13 -6.51 -10.36
C LEU A 103 2.07 -6.16 -11.40
N GLY A 104 1.59 -4.93 -11.37
CA GLY A 104 0.56 -4.44 -12.26
C GLY A 104 0.94 -4.49 -13.74
N ILE A 105 -0.09 -4.54 -14.58
CA ILE A 105 0.01 -4.47 -16.03
C ILE A 105 -0.79 -3.27 -16.48
N GLY A 106 -0.10 -2.22 -16.91
CA GLY A 106 -0.71 -0.96 -17.29
C GLY A 106 -1.13 -0.92 -18.77
N GLU A 107 -0.90 0.20 -19.38
CA GLU A 107 -1.22 0.52 -20.77
C GLU A 107 -0.59 -0.51 -21.72
N GLY A 108 -1.32 -0.91 -22.78
CA GLY A 108 -0.93 -1.99 -23.70
C GLY A 108 -1.28 -3.41 -23.24
N GLY A 109 -1.68 -3.61 -21.98
CA GLY A 109 -2.13 -4.90 -21.48
C GLY A 109 -3.58 -5.23 -21.86
N VAL A 110 -3.94 -6.53 -21.80
CA VAL A 110 -5.26 -7.05 -22.20
C VAL A 110 -5.88 -7.84 -21.04
N GLY A 111 -7.17 -7.68 -20.82
CA GLY A 111 -7.93 -8.33 -19.73
C GLY A 111 -8.05 -7.45 -18.50
N VAL A 112 -8.64 -8.02 -17.44
CA VAL A 112 -8.90 -7.35 -16.15
C VAL A 112 -8.52 -8.30 -15.02
N GLY A 113 -8.09 -7.74 -13.88
CA GLY A 113 -7.78 -8.50 -12.70
C GLY A 113 -6.65 -9.52 -12.88
N PRO A 114 -6.68 -10.67 -12.19
CA PRO A 114 -5.63 -11.69 -12.25
C PRO A 114 -5.39 -12.28 -13.64
N ASP A 115 -6.40 -12.25 -14.50
CA ASP A 115 -6.34 -12.76 -15.88
C ASP A 115 -5.70 -11.77 -16.86
N ARG A 116 -5.34 -10.57 -16.40
CA ARG A 116 -4.73 -9.56 -17.24
C ARG A 116 -3.34 -9.97 -17.70
N THR A 117 -3.10 -9.86 -19.01
CA THR A 117 -1.86 -10.23 -19.69
C THR A 117 -1.16 -9.03 -20.33
N ALA A 118 0.11 -9.21 -20.66
CA ALA A 118 0.91 -8.17 -21.33
C ALA A 118 0.43 -7.83 -22.75
N GLY A 119 -0.51 -8.58 -23.30
CA GLY A 119 -0.94 -8.44 -24.68
C GLY A 119 0.07 -8.97 -25.70
N THR A 120 -0.21 -8.71 -26.97
CA THR A 120 0.63 -9.08 -28.13
C THR A 120 0.68 -7.95 -29.15
N GLY A 121 1.66 -7.95 -30.03
CA GLY A 121 1.80 -6.93 -31.09
C GLY A 121 2.53 -5.66 -30.61
N PRO A 122 2.40 -4.56 -31.36
CA PRO A 122 3.16 -3.33 -31.10
C PRO A 122 2.80 -2.65 -29.77
N ASP A 123 1.56 -2.79 -29.30
CA ASP A 123 1.06 -2.18 -28.07
C ASP A 123 1.30 -3.05 -26.86
N ALA A 124 1.90 -4.24 -27.01
CA ALA A 124 2.18 -5.14 -25.89
C ALA A 124 3.11 -4.48 -24.88
N ILE A 125 2.76 -4.63 -23.60
CA ILE A 125 3.54 -4.06 -22.50
C ILE A 125 4.94 -4.66 -22.46
N ARG A 126 5.96 -3.82 -22.35
CA ARG A 126 7.38 -4.19 -22.27
C ARG A 126 7.90 -4.25 -20.84
N LYS A 127 7.23 -3.58 -19.92
CA LYS A 127 7.63 -3.46 -18.52
C LYS A 127 6.41 -3.44 -17.61
N ARG A 128 6.44 -4.27 -16.58
CA ARG A 128 5.41 -4.25 -15.55
C ARG A 128 5.54 -3.04 -14.63
N ILE A 129 4.42 -2.62 -14.06
CA ILE A 129 4.41 -1.67 -12.94
C ILE A 129 5.13 -2.34 -11.77
N PRO A 130 6.05 -1.64 -11.08
CA PRO A 130 6.93 -2.26 -10.08
C PRO A 130 6.21 -2.69 -8.79
N ARG A 131 4.90 -2.43 -8.66
CA ARG A 131 4.08 -2.76 -7.50
C ARG A 131 2.69 -3.24 -7.90
N ASN A 132 2.01 -3.90 -6.96
CA ASN A 132 0.59 -4.16 -7.02
C ASN A 132 -0.19 -2.84 -7.06
N ALA A 133 -1.30 -2.79 -7.81
CA ALA A 133 -2.26 -1.69 -7.74
C ALA A 133 -2.91 -1.68 -6.34
N PRO A 134 -2.70 -0.64 -5.53
CA PRO A 134 -3.23 -0.59 -4.17
C PRO A 134 -4.75 -0.47 -4.18
N SER A 135 -5.39 -0.97 -3.12
CA SER A 135 -6.81 -0.73 -2.89
C SER A 135 -7.10 0.77 -2.76
N LEU A 136 -8.20 1.22 -3.35
CA LEU A 136 -8.67 2.61 -3.25
C LEU A 136 -9.70 2.81 -2.12
N TRP A 137 -10.04 1.74 -1.37
CA TRP A 137 -11.00 1.81 -0.28
C TRP A 137 -10.45 2.62 0.89
N ASN A 138 -11.32 3.46 1.47
CA ASN A 138 -11.05 4.27 2.65
C ASN A 138 -9.93 5.32 2.52
N LEU A 139 -9.42 5.60 1.32
CA LEU A 139 -8.39 6.63 1.12
C LEU A 139 -8.87 8.05 1.46
N GLY A 140 -10.19 8.30 1.46
CA GLY A 140 -10.78 9.56 1.88
C GLY A 140 -10.89 9.76 3.39
N HIS A 141 -10.41 8.83 4.21
CA HIS A 141 -10.43 8.98 5.66
C HIS A 141 -9.45 10.06 6.11
N ASN A 142 -9.86 10.92 7.05
CA ASN A 142 -9.10 12.09 7.50
C ASN A 142 -7.73 11.79 8.12
N SER A 143 -7.46 10.53 8.49
CA SER A 143 -6.14 10.12 8.99
C SER A 143 -5.14 9.78 7.89
N ILE A 144 -5.53 9.85 6.61
CA ILE A 144 -4.63 9.62 5.49
C ILE A 144 -3.93 10.94 5.15
N ASP A 145 -2.70 11.07 5.58
CA ASP A 145 -1.85 12.27 5.44
C ASP A 145 -0.65 12.04 4.52
N VAL A 146 -0.46 10.81 4.04
CA VAL A 146 0.65 10.40 3.18
C VAL A 146 0.21 9.36 2.17
N LEU A 147 0.67 9.49 0.93
CA LEU A 147 0.42 8.55 -0.16
C LEU A 147 1.72 8.10 -0.86
N PHE A 148 1.59 7.12 -1.73
CA PHE A 148 2.67 6.27 -2.27
C PHE A 148 3.36 5.41 -1.20
N HIS A 149 3.99 4.33 -1.64
CA HIS A 149 4.63 3.34 -0.75
C HIS A 149 5.85 3.88 0.02
N ASP A 150 6.45 4.94 -0.48
CA ASP A 150 7.64 5.60 0.06
C ASP A 150 7.31 6.95 0.72
N GLY A 151 6.02 7.31 0.77
CA GLY A 151 5.57 8.52 1.42
C GLY A 151 5.87 9.82 0.67
N ARG A 152 6.19 9.75 -0.64
CA ARG A 152 6.61 10.91 -1.43
C ARG A 152 5.51 11.91 -1.80
N LEU A 153 4.28 11.71 -1.34
CA LEU A 153 3.21 12.67 -1.49
C LEU A 153 2.58 12.94 -0.13
N THR A 154 2.74 14.14 0.38
CA THR A 154 2.22 14.61 1.67
C THR A 154 1.64 16.01 1.54
N GLN A 155 0.82 16.42 2.50
CA GLN A 155 0.41 17.82 2.60
C GLN A 155 1.60 18.66 3.08
N SER A 156 1.91 19.74 2.35
CA SER A 156 3.02 20.64 2.64
C SER A 156 2.89 21.92 1.83
N ASP A 157 3.41 23.00 2.31
CA ASP A 157 3.46 24.28 1.57
C ASP A 157 4.85 24.55 0.97
N THR A 158 5.70 23.54 0.87
CA THR A 158 7.08 23.68 0.36
C THR A 158 7.12 24.29 -1.03
N TYR A 159 6.20 23.89 -1.91
CA TYR A 159 6.13 24.35 -3.30
C TYR A 159 4.96 25.32 -3.57
N GLY A 160 4.25 25.76 -2.53
CA GLY A 160 3.16 26.73 -2.62
C GLY A 160 1.89 26.21 -3.29
N ASN A 161 1.79 24.91 -3.58
CA ASN A 161 0.62 24.25 -4.14
C ASN A 161 -0.15 23.38 -3.14
N GLY A 162 0.30 23.35 -1.87
CA GLY A 162 -0.31 22.59 -0.79
C GLY A 162 0.23 21.17 -0.61
N PHE A 163 1.19 20.75 -1.43
CA PHE A 163 1.71 19.39 -1.41
C PHE A 163 3.23 19.34 -1.58
N ASP A 164 3.86 18.37 -0.91
CA ASP A 164 5.19 17.90 -1.23
C ASP A 164 5.05 16.63 -2.08
N SER A 165 5.57 16.66 -3.29
CA SER A 165 5.43 15.59 -4.27
C SER A 165 6.58 15.56 -5.27
N PRO A 166 6.77 14.47 -6.04
CA PRO A 166 7.76 14.41 -7.11
C PRO A 166 7.54 15.40 -8.27
N ALA A 167 6.39 16.05 -8.34
CA ALA A 167 6.08 17.07 -9.32
C ALA A 167 6.49 18.48 -8.86
N GLU A 168 6.87 18.63 -7.58
CA GLU A 168 7.33 19.89 -7.01
C GLU A 168 6.35 21.05 -7.32
N GLU A 169 6.83 22.19 -7.81
CA GLU A 169 6.03 23.34 -8.21
C GLU A 169 5.15 23.10 -9.46
N TRP A 170 5.39 22.03 -10.20
CA TRP A 170 4.62 21.67 -11.41
C TRP A 170 3.28 21.02 -11.12
N LEU A 171 3.04 20.60 -9.86
CA LEU A 171 1.72 20.10 -9.48
C LEU A 171 0.70 21.25 -9.55
N PRO A 172 -0.46 21.04 -10.21
CA PRO A 172 -1.47 22.08 -10.36
C PRO A 172 -1.92 22.68 -9.03
N GLN A 173 -2.19 23.98 -9.03
CA GLN A 173 -2.79 24.68 -7.91
C GLN A 173 -4.29 24.30 -7.74
N GLY A 174 -4.81 24.41 -6.52
CA GLY A 174 -6.23 24.28 -6.24
C GLY A 174 -6.73 22.83 -6.18
N LEU A 175 -5.85 21.87 -5.96
CA LEU A 175 -6.23 20.49 -5.67
C LEU A 175 -6.75 20.40 -4.22
N ASP A 176 -7.92 19.83 -4.01
CA ASP A 176 -8.62 19.86 -2.73
C ASP A 176 -8.01 18.93 -1.67
N ASN A 177 -7.31 17.87 -2.09
CA ASN A 177 -6.80 16.85 -1.16
C ASN A 177 -5.71 15.96 -1.80
N LEU A 178 -5.05 15.15 -0.98
CA LEU A 178 -3.98 14.23 -1.40
C LEU A 178 -4.41 13.25 -2.50
N ILE A 179 -5.67 12.80 -2.49
CA ILE A 179 -6.17 11.82 -3.47
C ILE A 179 -6.29 12.49 -4.84
N ALA A 180 -6.77 13.74 -4.88
CA ALA A 180 -6.83 14.53 -6.10
C ALA A 180 -5.44 14.75 -6.69
N ALA A 181 -4.45 15.08 -5.84
CA ALA A 181 -3.06 15.20 -6.24
C ALA A 181 -2.49 13.88 -6.77
N GLN A 182 -2.70 12.78 -6.05
CA GLN A 182 -2.18 11.47 -6.42
C GLN A 182 -2.76 10.94 -7.73
N ALA A 183 -4.03 11.23 -8.04
CA ALA A 183 -4.69 10.75 -9.24
C ALA A 183 -4.08 11.27 -10.56
N LEU A 184 -3.26 12.32 -10.51
CA LEU A 184 -2.59 12.87 -11.68
C LEU A 184 -1.35 12.08 -12.10
N PHE A 185 -0.67 11.39 -11.18
CA PHE A 185 0.60 10.72 -11.48
C PHE A 185 0.47 9.52 -12.41
N PRO A 186 -0.54 8.64 -12.29
CA PRO A 186 -0.73 7.54 -13.24
C PRO A 186 -0.93 8.00 -14.70
N LEU A 187 -1.53 9.17 -14.89
CA LEU A 187 -1.84 9.71 -16.22
C LEU A 187 -0.58 10.03 -17.03
N ILE A 188 0.50 10.42 -16.35
CA ILE A 188 1.78 10.77 -16.97
C ILE A 188 2.83 9.63 -16.86
N ALA A 189 2.50 8.55 -16.17
CA ALA A 189 3.40 7.42 -16.02
C ALA A 189 3.32 6.49 -17.24
N GLN A 190 4.41 6.40 -18.00
CA GLN A 190 4.48 5.70 -19.28
C GLN A 190 3.87 4.29 -19.26
N PHE A 191 4.27 3.46 -18.27
CA PHE A 191 3.83 2.07 -18.19
C PHE A 191 2.53 1.87 -17.40
N GLU A 192 1.97 2.94 -16.85
CA GLU A 192 0.68 2.91 -16.18
C GLU A 192 -0.42 3.29 -17.19
N MET A 193 -0.51 4.55 -17.57
CA MET A 193 -1.58 5.05 -18.44
C MET A 193 -1.09 5.88 -19.63
N ALA A 194 0.08 6.54 -19.56
CA ALA A 194 0.51 7.45 -20.61
C ALA A 194 0.82 6.76 -21.95
N GLY A 195 1.34 5.53 -21.92
CA GLY A 195 1.74 4.81 -23.13
C GLY A 195 3.06 5.29 -23.73
N ASN A 196 3.26 5.01 -25.00
CA ASN A 196 4.46 5.48 -25.71
C ASN A 196 4.35 6.98 -26.03
N PRO A 197 5.49 7.66 -26.24
CA PRO A 197 5.47 9.07 -26.62
C PRO A 197 4.57 9.32 -27.84
N ARG A 198 3.66 10.30 -27.72
CA ARG A 198 2.66 10.71 -28.72
C ARG A 198 1.44 9.79 -28.86
N GLU A 199 1.28 8.76 -28.03
CA GLU A 199 0.05 7.98 -27.98
C GLU A 199 -1.05 8.67 -27.18
N ASN A 200 -0.68 9.37 -26.10
CA ASN A 200 -1.61 10.04 -25.21
C ASN A 200 -1.80 11.50 -25.60
N GLU A 201 -3.00 11.87 -26.02
CA GLU A 201 -3.37 13.25 -26.37
C GLU A 201 -3.39 14.21 -25.17
N ILE A 202 -3.48 13.66 -23.95
CA ILE A 202 -3.58 14.43 -22.68
C ILE A 202 -2.22 14.57 -22.02
N ALA A 203 -1.44 13.49 -21.96
CA ALA A 203 -0.13 13.46 -21.28
C ALA A 203 1.06 13.63 -22.25
N GLY A 204 0.82 13.77 -23.49
CA GLY A 204 1.59 14.03 -24.65
C GLY A 204 2.76 13.93 -25.16
#